data_379b8e47dc632f04268d402e5a6c2649
#
_entry.id   379b8e47dc632f04268d402e5a6c2649
#
_cell.length_a   1.000
_cell.length_b   1.000
_cell.length_c   1.000
_cell.angle_alpha   90.00
_cell.angle_beta   90.00
_cell.angle_gamma   90.00
#
_symmetry.space_group_name_H-M   'P 1'
#
loop_
_entity.id
_entity.type
_entity.pdbx_description
1 polymer ?
#
loop_
_entity_poly.entity_id
_entity_poly.type
_entity_poly.pdbx_seq_one_letter_code
_entity_poly.pdbx_strand_id
1 'polypeptide(L)'
;MSNYNFYFAGCGNKSVEKTIRENDCCRLLSWVNERKVIEERAANGFPTFVDSGAFSAYTKGLDINVDEYIAWINRWHPYVERYCCWDVIPNDNVSPKESAEKTWANYMYMKDKVLDPHKLVYCFHYGEDITYLKQALESGLEFIALGGLAKRGKKQREEFLEFVEPIFKQYPNVHVHAFGMASIPLLKRFTFIDSSDASSWLYPPKYARIQTISCGQVYFGSDREKQVNKDEAYDNLHPVKLQQLQDELASKGFTLDDMMGNAKRSDWQILFWKEKFEKEMGK
;
A
#
# COMPACT_ATOMS: atom_id res chain seq x y z
N MET A 1 1.39 19.43 -11.65
CA MET A 1 2.03 18.24 -11.04
C MET A 1 0.91 17.41 -10.46
N SER A 2 0.79 16.13 -10.83
CA SER A 2 -0.23 15.25 -10.27
C SER A 2 0.03 15.08 -8.77
N ASN A 3 -1.04 15.15 -7.97
CA ASN A 3 -0.93 14.92 -6.53
C ASN A 3 -0.68 13.42 -6.32
N TYR A 4 0.57 13.03 -6.08
CA TYR A 4 0.92 11.66 -5.75
C TYR A 4 0.26 11.23 -4.43
N ASN A 5 -0.35 10.04 -4.39
CA ASN A 5 -0.99 9.51 -3.19
C ASN A 5 -0.27 8.26 -2.68
N PHE A 6 0.18 8.31 -1.42
CA PHE A 6 0.67 7.12 -0.72
C PHE A 6 -0.43 6.53 0.16
N TYR A 7 -0.74 5.24 -0.05
CA TYR A 7 -1.75 4.51 0.72
C TYR A 7 -1.10 3.66 1.80
N PHE A 8 -1.53 3.84 3.04
CA PHE A 8 -1.14 2.99 4.15
C PHE A 8 -1.91 1.66 4.05
N ALA A 9 -1.22 0.59 3.65
CA ALA A 9 -1.80 -0.75 3.54
C ALA A 9 -1.58 -1.59 4.81
N GLY A 10 -2.36 -2.66 4.95
CA GLY A 10 -2.25 -3.62 6.06
C GLY A 10 -2.98 -3.20 7.32
N CYS A 11 -3.35 -4.20 8.14
CA CYS A 11 -4.18 -4.00 9.33
C CYS A 11 -3.37 -3.44 10.50
N GLY A 12 -3.84 -2.32 11.03
CA GLY A 12 -3.39 -1.76 12.30
C GLY A 12 -4.39 -2.02 13.43
N ASN A 13 -4.04 -1.61 14.64
CA ASN A 13 -4.96 -1.57 15.77
C ASN A 13 -5.86 -0.31 15.70
N LYS A 14 -6.80 -0.16 16.65
CA LYS A 14 -7.70 0.99 16.69
C LYS A 14 -6.99 2.35 16.80
N SER A 15 -5.84 2.41 17.47
CA SER A 15 -5.01 3.63 17.54
C SER A 15 -4.51 4.02 16.16
N VAL A 16 -3.97 3.06 15.41
CA VAL A 16 -3.51 3.24 14.03
C VAL A 16 -4.62 3.80 13.13
N GLU A 17 -5.81 3.23 13.18
CA GLU A 17 -6.94 3.71 12.37
C GLU A 17 -7.36 5.14 12.76
N LYS A 18 -7.29 5.47 14.05
CA LYS A 18 -7.54 6.82 14.54
C LYS A 18 -6.50 7.80 13.98
N THR A 19 -5.22 7.48 14.13
CA THR A 19 -4.12 8.34 13.65
C THR A 19 -4.17 8.56 12.13
N ILE A 20 -4.46 7.51 11.35
CA ILE A 20 -4.63 7.59 9.89
C ILE A 20 -5.77 8.56 9.53
N ARG A 21 -6.91 8.48 10.22
CA ARG A 21 -8.07 9.35 9.97
C ARG A 21 -7.82 10.80 10.37
N GLU A 22 -7.27 11.02 11.57
CA GLU A 22 -6.99 12.37 12.08
C GLU A 22 -5.91 13.12 11.28
N ASN A 23 -5.15 12.41 10.47
CA ASN A 23 -4.10 12.98 9.64
C ASN A 23 -4.41 12.90 8.13
N ASP A 24 -5.63 12.65 7.72
CA ASP A 24 -6.08 12.58 6.32
C ASP A 24 -5.20 11.68 5.44
N CYS A 25 -4.72 10.57 6.01
CA CYS A 25 -3.89 9.63 5.28
C CYS A 25 -4.74 8.72 4.37
N CYS A 26 -4.31 8.53 3.13
CA CYS A 26 -4.92 7.56 2.22
C CYS A 26 -4.78 6.13 2.76
N ARG A 27 -5.80 5.33 2.55
CA ARG A 27 -5.89 3.99 3.14
C ARG A 27 -6.22 2.94 2.09
N LEU A 28 -5.42 1.86 2.05
CA LEU A 28 -5.69 0.67 1.24
C LEU A 28 -5.92 -0.52 2.16
N LEU A 29 -7.05 -1.22 1.99
CA LEU A 29 -7.45 -2.35 2.82
C LEU A 29 -7.95 -3.51 1.96
N SER A 30 -7.61 -4.73 2.37
CA SER A 30 -8.04 -5.96 1.70
C SER A 30 -9.47 -6.34 2.13
N TRP A 31 -10.37 -6.51 1.17
CA TRP A 31 -11.73 -6.98 1.44
C TRP A 31 -11.75 -8.33 2.17
N VAL A 32 -10.90 -9.26 1.79
CA VAL A 32 -10.82 -10.60 2.43
C VAL A 32 -10.43 -10.52 3.90
N ASN A 33 -9.54 -9.59 4.27
CA ASN A 33 -8.98 -9.55 5.63
C ASN A 33 -9.62 -8.47 6.51
N GLU A 34 -10.01 -7.34 5.92
CA GLU A 34 -10.31 -6.12 6.67
C GLU A 34 -11.71 -5.54 6.36
N ARG A 35 -12.61 -6.38 5.85
CA ARG A 35 -13.98 -6.00 5.45
C ARG A 35 -14.69 -5.14 6.47
N LYS A 36 -14.66 -5.53 7.76
CA LYS A 36 -15.31 -4.76 8.83
C LYS A 36 -14.70 -3.36 9.01
N VAL A 37 -13.39 -3.24 8.89
CA VAL A 37 -12.69 -1.95 9.00
C VAL A 37 -13.07 -1.05 7.82
N ILE A 38 -13.17 -1.60 6.61
CA ILE A 38 -13.61 -0.87 5.41
C ILE A 38 -15.03 -0.34 5.61
N GLU A 39 -15.94 -1.18 6.08
CA GLU A 39 -17.33 -0.83 6.35
C GLU A 39 -17.46 0.25 7.43
N GLU A 40 -16.69 0.14 8.52
CA GLU A 40 -16.65 1.13 9.59
C GLU A 40 -16.10 2.48 9.09
N ARG A 41 -15.05 2.47 8.26
CA ARG A 41 -14.52 3.68 7.63
C ARG A 41 -15.52 4.33 6.71
N ALA A 42 -16.15 3.56 5.84
CA ALA A 42 -17.16 4.01 4.89
C ALA A 42 -18.35 4.66 5.61
N ALA A 43 -18.87 4.03 6.67
CA ALA A 43 -19.97 4.55 7.48
C ALA A 43 -19.63 5.88 8.20
N ASN A 44 -18.34 6.19 8.39
CA ASN A 44 -17.86 7.42 9.02
C ASN A 44 -17.30 8.44 8.03
N GLY A 45 -17.50 8.25 6.72
CA GLY A 45 -17.09 9.20 5.67
C GLY A 45 -15.59 9.20 5.36
N PHE A 46 -14.87 8.11 5.70
CA PHE A 46 -13.44 7.95 5.37
C PHE A 46 -13.28 6.98 4.20
N PRO A 47 -13.14 7.49 2.96
CA PRO A 47 -13.01 6.63 1.79
C PRO A 47 -11.77 5.74 1.88
N THR A 48 -11.85 4.58 1.23
CA THR A 48 -10.80 3.57 1.25
C THR A 48 -10.61 3.01 -0.15
N PHE A 49 -9.38 2.84 -0.59
CA PHE A 49 -9.06 2.02 -1.74
C PHE A 49 -9.15 0.56 -1.32
N VAL A 50 -10.03 -0.20 -1.94
CA VAL A 50 -10.32 -1.59 -1.59
C VAL A 50 -9.55 -2.53 -2.51
N ASP A 51 -8.57 -3.25 -1.94
CA ASP A 51 -7.95 -4.40 -2.59
C ASP A 51 -8.87 -5.62 -2.50
N SER A 52 -8.97 -6.42 -3.56
CA SER A 52 -9.78 -7.64 -3.60
C SER A 52 -9.41 -8.62 -2.49
N GLY A 53 -8.10 -8.71 -2.19
CA GLY A 53 -7.53 -9.67 -1.25
C GLY A 53 -7.21 -11.02 -1.90
N ALA A 54 -7.14 -11.09 -3.23
CA ALA A 54 -6.82 -12.31 -3.98
C ALA A 54 -5.55 -13.01 -3.50
N PHE A 55 -4.48 -12.23 -3.20
CA PHE A 55 -3.26 -12.79 -2.63
C PHE A 55 -3.49 -13.47 -1.26
N SER A 56 -4.29 -12.85 -0.42
CA SER A 56 -4.62 -13.40 0.91
C SER A 56 -5.51 -14.63 0.80
N ALA A 57 -6.47 -14.61 -0.11
CA ALA A 57 -7.32 -15.77 -0.40
C ALA A 57 -6.48 -16.95 -0.88
N TYR A 58 -5.61 -16.73 -1.86
CA TYR A 58 -4.69 -17.75 -2.36
C TYR A 58 -3.81 -18.34 -1.25
N THR A 59 -3.13 -17.50 -0.46
CA THR A 59 -2.20 -17.96 0.58
C THR A 59 -2.88 -18.70 1.73
N LYS A 60 -4.17 -18.43 1.97
CA LYS A 60 -5.00 -19.08 3.00
C LYS A 60 -5.83 -20.25 2.46
N GLY A 61 -5.78 -20.52 1.16
CA GLY A 61 -6.60 -21.55 0.50
C GLY A 61 -8.11 -21.25 0.60
N LEU A 62 -8.49 -19.97 0.58
CA LEU A 62 -9.90 -19.57 0.64
C LEU A 62 -10.49 -19.57 -0.76
N ASP A 63 -11.63 -20.27 -0.91
CA ASP A 63 -12.47 -20.14 -2.09
C ASP A 63 -13.41 -18.95 -1.92
N ILE A 64 -13.29 -17.96 -2.79
CA ILE A 64 -14.04 -16.72 -2.71
C ILE A 64 -15.05 -16.65 -3.85
N ASN A 65 -16.29 -16.41 -3.48
CA ASN A 65 -17.35 -16.15 -4.44
C ASN A 65 -17.27 -14.69 -4.94
N VAL A 66 -16.93 -14.52 -6.21
CA VAL A 66 -16.83 -13.19 -6.86
C VAL A 66 -18.16 -12.44 -6.83
N ASP A 67 -19.30 -13.13 -6.92
CA ASP A 67 -20.61 -12.49 -6.83
C ASP A 67 -20.90 -11.94 -5.42
N GLU A 68 -20.35 -12.56 -4.37
CA GLU A 68 -20.42 -11.99 -3.02
C GLU A 68 -19.63 -10.68 -2.92
N TYR A 69 -18.44 -10.64 -3.54
CA TYR A 69 -17.63 -9.43 -3.61
C TYR A 69 -18.34 -8.33 -4.40
N ILE A 70 -18.94 -8.64 -5.55
CA ILE A 70 -19.74 -7.70 -6.35
C ILE A 70 -20.93 -7.17 -5.54
N ALA A 71 -21.66 -8.04 -4.86
CA ALA A 71 -22.80 -7.62 -4.04
C ALA A 71 -22.37 -6.66 -2.90
N TRP A 72 -21.22 -6.95 -2.30
CA TRP A 72 -20.61 -6.07 -1.30
C TRP A 72 -20.19 -4.71 -1.91
N ILE A 73 -19.51 -4.71 -3.06
CA ILE A 73 -19.15 -3.49 -3.81
C ILE A 73 -20.40 -2.66 -4.09
N ASN A 74 -21.44 -3.26 -4.66
CA ASN A 74 -22.67 -2.56 -5.02
C ASN A 74 -23.39 -1.92 -3.83
N ARG A 75 -23.22 -2.47 -2.65
CA ARG A 75 -23.71 -1.87 -1.39
C ARG A 75 -22.86 -0.68 -0.94
N TRP A 76 -21.53 -0.76 -1.08
CA TRP A 76 -20.61 0.18 -0.45
C TRP A 76 -19.91 1.15 -1.43
N HIS A 77 -20.08 1.00 -2.76
CA HIS A 77 -19.42 1.82 -3.77
C HIS A 77 -19.54 3.34 -3.58
N PRO A 78 -20.62 3.92 -3.03
CA PRO A 78 -20.69 5.37 -2.86
C PRO A 78 -19.70 5.88 -1.79
N TYR A 79 -19.29 5.01 -0.86
CA TYR A 79 -18.51 5.36 0.32
C TYR A 79 -17.05 4.88 0.23
N VAL A 80 -16.68 4.11 -0.77
CA VAL A 80 -15.30 3.71 -1.03
C VAL A 80 -14.72 4.52 -2.17
N GLU A 81 -13.41 4.70 -2.15
CA GLU A 81 -12.71 5.47 -3.17
C GLU A 81 -12.65 4.69 -4.49
N ARG A 82 -12.10 3.48 -4.42
CA ARG A 82 -11.93 2.54 -5.55
C ARG A 82 -11.94 1.11 -5.03
N TYR A 83 -12.12 0.17 -5.94
CA TYR A 83 -12.05 -1.26 -5.65
C TYR A 83 -11.40 -2.03 -6.81
N CYS A 84 -10.48 -2.93 -6.47
CA CYS A 84 -9.82 -3.79 -7.46
C CYS A 84 -10.79 -4.84 -7.99
N CYS A 85 -10.62 -5.22 -9.24
CA CYS A 85 -11.25 -6.44 -9.73
C CYS A 85 -10.73 -7.66 -8.94
N TRP A 86 -11.44 -8.77 -9.03
CA TRP A 86 -10.95 -10.02 -8.50
C TRP A 86 -9.81 -10.52 -9.40
N ASP A 87 -8.60 -10.17 -9.04
CA ASP A 87 -7.39 -10.54 -9.77
C ASP A 87 -6.93 -11.96 -9.44
N VAL A 88 -6.23 -12.59 -10.36
CA VAL A 88 -5.59 -13.89 -10.16
C VAL A 88 -4.08 -13.67 -10.20
N ILE A 89 -3.37 -14.12 -9.17
CA ILE A 89 -1.94 -13.83 -9.03
C ILE A 89 -1.11 -15.00 -9.57
N PRO A 90 -0.11 -14.76 -10.44
CA PRO A 90 0.79 -15.79 -10.91
C PRO A 90 1.53 -16.47 -9.75
N ASN A 91 1.58 -17.80 -9.78
CA ASN A 91 2.21 -18.61 -8.75
C ASN A 91 2.65 -19.97 -9.33
N ASP A 92 3.12 -20.89 -8.51
CA ASP A 92 3.60 -22.20 -8.95
C ASP A 92 2.54 -23.05 -9.66
N ASN A 93 1.25 -22.78 -9.40
CA ASN A 93 0.11 -23.54 -9.97
C ASN A 93 -0.63 -22.76 -11.08
N VAL A 94 -0.38 -21.45 -11.21
CA VAL A 94 -1.05 -20.57 -12.17
C VAL A 94 0.01 -19.80 -12.95
N SER A 95 0.12 -20.09 -14.22
CA SER A 95 1.07 -19.41 -15.09
C SER A 95 0.72 -17.93 -15.26
N PRO A 96 1.69 -17.04 -15.59
CA PRO A 96 1.42 -15.64 -15.87
C PRO A 96 0.36 -15.42 -16.96
N LYS A 97 0.33 -16.28 -17.99
CA LYS A 97 -0.68 -16.24 -19.04
C LYS A 97 -2.07 -16.55 -18.49
N GLU A 98 -2.21 -17.63 -17.77
CA GLU A 98 -3.50 -18.04 -17.17
C GLU A 98 -3.98 -17.00 -16.14
N SER A 99 -3.07 -16.41 -15.38
CA SER A 99 -3.35 -15.29 -14.47
C SER A 99 -3.97 -14.11 -15.21
N ALA A 100 -3.31 -13.67 -16.28
CA ALA A 100 -3.78 -12.54 -17.08
C ALA A 100 -5.15 -12.82 -17.73
N GLU A 101 -5.34 -14.01 -18.30
CA GLU A 101 -6.61 -14.43 -18.90
C GLU A 101 -7.75 -14.42 -17.87
N LYS A 102 -7.53 -15.00 -16.69
CA LYS A 102 -8.53 -15.04 -15.62
C LYS A 102 -8.81 -13.66 -15.02
N THR A 103 -7.76 -12.87 -14.79
CA THR A 103 -7.92 -11.49 -14.28
C THR A 103 -8.72 -10.64 -15.26
N TRP A 104 -8.43 -10.74 -16.56
CA TRP A 104 -9.19 -10.04 -17.59
C TRP A 104 -10.67 -10.48 -17.63
N ALA A 105 -10.92 -11.79 -17.62
CA ALA A 105 -12.28 -12.32 -17.59
C ALA A 105 -13.06 -11.84 -16.35
N ASN A 106 -12.43 -11.85 -15.17
CA ASN A 106 -13.03 -11.36 -13.93
C ASN A 106 -13.29 -9.83 -14.00
N TYR A 107 -12.36 -9.07 -14.54
CA TYR A 107 -12.54 -7.61 -14.71
C TYR A 107 -13.76 -7.32 -15.59
N MET A 108 -13.88 -7.96 -16.76
CA MET A 108 -15.01 -7.77 -17.66
C MET A 108 -16.33 -8.21 -17.02
N TYR A 109 -16.33 -9.37 -16.34
CA TYR A 109 -17.49 -9.85 -15.61
C TYR A 109 -17.95 -8.90 -14.50
N MET A 110 -17.00 -8.34 -13.75
CA MET A 110 -17.29 -7.38 -12.68
C MET A 110 -17.75 -6.05 -13.26
N LYS A 111 -17.12 -5.57 -14.35
CA LYS A 111 -17.46 -4.30 -15.02
C LYS A 111 -18.93 -4.24 -15.43
N ASP A 112 -19.47 -5.37 -15.87
CA ASP A 112 -20.88 -5.46 -16.30
C ASP A 112 -21.87 -5.51 -15.12
N LYS A 113 -21.42 -5.82 -13.91
CA LYS A 113 -22.27 -6.06 -12.74
C LYS A 113 -22.14 -5.05 -11.62
N VAL A 114 -21.05 -4.31 -11.56
CA VAL A 114 -20.87 -3.26 -10.54
C VAL A 114 -21.64 -1.99 -10.95
N LEU A 115 -22.20 -1.30 -9.95
CA LEU A 115 -22.99 -0.08 -10.18
C LEU A 115 -22.15 1.13 -10.62
N ASP A 116 -20.88 1.15 -10.25
CA ASP A 116 -19.95 2.23 -10.62
C ASP A 116 -18.65 1.66 -11.21
N PRO A 117 -18.64 1.28 -12.50
CA PRO A 117 -17.46 0.70 -13.13
C PRO A 117 -16.28 1.67 -13.27
N HIS A 118 -16.47 3.00 -13.12
CA HIS A 118 -15.37 3.98 -13.10
C HIS A 118 -14.46 3.84 -11.88
N LYS A 119 -14.95 3.24 -10.79
CA LYS A 119 -14.16 2.93 -9.61
C LYS A 119 -13.46 1.57 -9.66
N LEU A 120 -13.79 0.74 -10.65
CA LEU A 120 -13.20 -0.59 -10.79
C LEU A 120 -11.79 -0.51 -11.37
N VAL A 121 -10.83 -1.07 -10.64
CA VAL A 121 -9.41 -1.06 -11.00
C VAL A 121 -9.01 -2.41 -11.59
N TYR A 122 -8.46 -2.43 -12.80
CA TYR A 122 -7.82 -3.61 -13.38
C TYR A 122 -6.41 -3.78 -12.80
N CYS A 123 -6.01 -5.03 -12.53
CA CYS A 123 -4.68 -5.35 -12.01
C CYS A 123 -3.84 -6.08 -13.08
N PHE A 124 -2.70 -5.50 -13.46
CA PHE A 124 -1.70 -6.12 -14.33
C PHE A 124 -0.48 -6.54 -13.51
N HIS A 125 -0.07 -7.81 -13.58
CA HIS A 125 0.98 -8.31 -12.73
C HIS A 125 2.33 -8.46 -13.44
N TYR A 126 3.39 -8.36 -12.64
CA TYR A 126 4.74 -8.66 -13.08
C TYR A 126 4.83 -10.03 -13.76
N GLY A 127 5.34 -10.06 -15.00
CA GLY A 127 5.56 -11.28 -15.78
C GLY A 127 4.39 -11.71 -16.66
N GLU A 128 3.26 -11.00 -16.61
CA GLU A 128 2.14 -11.21 -17.55
C GLU A 128 2.49 -10.70 -18.96
N ASP A 129 1.80 -11.25 -19.97
CA ASP A 129 1.98 -10.80 -21.36
C ASP A 129 1.47 -9.37 -21.53
N ILE A 130 2.30 -8.52 -22.10
CA ILE A 130 2.06 -7.10 -22.34
C ILE A 130 0.80 -6.82 -23.17
N THR A 131 0.33 -7.81 -23.94
CA THR A 131 -0.89 -7.70 -24.74
C THR A 131 -2.11 -7.46 -23.84
N TYR A 132 -2.16 -8.02 -22.65
CA TYR A 132 -3.26 -7.79 -21.69
C TYR A 132 -3.23 -6.38 -21.11
N LEU A 133 -2.04 -5.81 -20.86
CA LEU A 133 -1.92 -4.40 -20.46
C LEU A 133 -2.47 -3.49 -21.57
N LYS A 134 -2.06 -3.71 -22.82
CA LYS A 134 -2.53 -2.93 -23.96
C LYS A 134 -4.03 -3.07 -24.16
N GLN A 135 -4.56 -4.28 -24.13
CA GLN A 135 -5.98 -4.56 -24.23
C GLN A 135 -6.79 -3.84 -23.15
N ALA A 136 -6.29 -3.83 -21.91
CA ALA A 136 -6.92 -3.12 -20.81
C ALA A 136 -6.95 -1.61 -21.08
N LEU A 137 -5.82 -1.03 -21.46
CA LEU A 137 -5.73 0.42 -21.77
C LEU A 137 -6.62 0.82 -22.96
N GLU A 138 -6.67 -0.01 -24.02
CA GLU A 138 -7.53 0.20 -25.20
C GLU A 138 -9.02 0.08 -24.87
N SER A 139 -9.40 -0.62 -23.78
CA SER A 139 -10.80 -0.70 -23.32
C SER A 139 -11.34 0.57 -22.68
N GLY A 140 -10.52 1.62 -22.59
CA GLY A 140 -10.89 2.93 -22.06
C GLY A 140 -11.00 2.99 -20.55
N LEU A 141 -10.28 2.12 -19.81
CA LEU A 141 -10.22 2.24 -18.35
C LEU A 141 -9.48 3.51 -17.91
N GLU A 142 -9.90 4.07 -16.80
CA GLU A 142 -9.32 5.29 -16.21
C GLU A 142 -8.28 4.99 -15.15
N PHE A 143 -8.26 3.76 -14.62
CA PHE A 143 -7.43 3.37 -13.49
C PHE A 143 -6.91 1.95 -13.66
N ILE A 144 -5.60 1.78 -13.44
CA ILE A 144 -4.92 0.49 -13.50
C ILE A 144 -3.97 0.32 -12.32
N ALA A 145 -3.81 -0.91 -11.84
CA ALA A 145 -2.84 -1.23 -10.81
C ALA A 145 -1.76 -2.17 -11.37
N LEU A 146 -0.51 -1.94 -10.95
CA LEU A 146 0.64 -2.79 -11.23
C LEU A 146 0.92 -3.69 -10.03
N GLY A 147 0.66 -4.98 -10.19
CA GLY A 147 0.82 -6.00 -9.15
C GLY A 147 2.12 -6.80 -9.24
N GLY A 148 2.34 -7.67 -8.23
CA GLY A 148 3.48 -8.57 -8.20
C GLY A 148 4.82 -7.92 -7.82
N LEU A 149 4.85 -6.66 -7.41
CA LEU A 149 6.06 -5.89 -7.13
C LEU A 149 6.61 -6.09 -5.71
N ALA A 150 5.76 -6.37 -4.73
CA ALA A 150 6.11 -6.42 -3.31
C ALA A 150 7.24 -7.40 -2.98
N LYS A 151 7.28 -8.56 -3.64
CA LYS A 151 8.28 -9.61 -3.42
C LYS A 151 9.50 -9.53 -4.34
N ARG A 152 9.60 -8.51 -5.21
CA ARG A 152 10.69 -8.39 -6.17
C ARG A 152 11.83 -7.54 -5.63
N GLY A 153 13.06 -7.89 -6.00
CA GLY A 153 14.23 -7.07 -5.74
C GLY A 153 14.19 -5.74 -6.48
N LYS A 154 15.02 -4.78 -6.07
CA LYS A 154 15.06 -3.43 -6.67
C LYS A 154 15.24 -3.49 -8.19
N LYS A 155 16.21 -4.29 -8.68
CA LYS A 155 16.53 -4.43 -10.11
C LYS A 155 15.33 -4.96 -10.91
N GLN A 156 14.64 -6.00 -10.42
CA GLN A 156 13.49 -6.56 -11.10
C GLN A 156 12.31 -5.57 -11.19
N ARG A 157 12.09 -4.78 -10.13
CA ARG A 157 11.07 -3.70 -10.16
C ARG A 157 11.42 -2.64 -11.20
N GLU A 158 12.68 -2.23 -11.24
CA GLU A 158 13.19 -1.23 -12.17
C GLU A 158 13.03 -1.70 -13.61
N GLU A 159 13.49 -2.90 -13.95
CA GLU A 159 13.35 -3.52 -15.26
C GLU A 159 11.89 -3.62 -15.72
N PHE A 160 10.99 -4.00 -14.81
CA PHE A 160 9.56 -4.05 -15.12
C PHE A 160 8.96 -2.68 -15.38
N LEU A 161 9.29 -1.68 -14.57
CA LEU A 161 8.79 -0.31 -14.75
C LEU A 161 9.34 0.32 -16.03
N GLU A 162 10.61 0.08 -16.38
CA GLU A 162 11.18 0.48 -17.67
C GLU A 162 10.46 -0.17 -18.87
N PHE A 163 10.05 -1.42 -18.70
CA PHE A 163 9.35 -2.17 -19.75
C PHE A 163 7.93 -1.61 -20.01
N VAL A 164 7.19 -1.22 -18.96
CA VAL A 164 5.81 -0.71 -19.10
C VAL A 164 5.74 0.80 -19.34
N GLU A 165 6.75 1.57 -18.96
CA GLU A 165 6.76 3.04 -19.06
C GLU A 165 6.45 3.57 -20.48
N PRO A 166 7.03 3.03 -21.58
CA PRO A 166 6.74 3.52 -22.93
C PRO A 166 5.26 3.36 -23.33
N ILE A 167 4.57 2.40 -22.72
CA ILE A 167 3.14 2.16 -22.97
C ILE A 167 2.34 3.23 -22.24
N PHE A 168 2.58 3.45 -20.95
CA PHE A 168 1.84 4.46 -20.16
C PHE A 168 2.04 5.88 -20.69
N LYS A 169 3.18 6.18 -21.32
CA LYS A 169 3.39 7.46 -22.02
C LYS A 169 2.43 7.70 -23.17
N GLN A 170 1.80 6.65 -23.72
CA GLN A 170 0.78 6.76 -24.76
C GLN A 170 -0.64 6.97 -24.18
N TYR A 171 -0.79 6.75 -22.86
CA TYR A 171 -2.07 6.86 -22.15
C TYR A 171 -1.95 7.80 -20.93
N PRO A 172 -1.63 9.10 -21.13
CA PRO A 172 -1.27 10.02 -20.04
C PRO A 172 -2.43 10.34 -19.09
N ASN A 173 -3.66 9.98 -19.45
CA ASN A 173 -4.86 10.23 -18.63
C ASN A 173 -5.25 9.02 -17.78
N VAL A 174 -4.55 7.89 -17.90
CA VAL A 174 -4.79 6.70 -17.08
C VAL A 174 -4.01 6.82 -15.79
N HIS A 175 -4.69 6.73 -14.65
CA HIS A 175 -4.07 6.71 -13.35
C HIS A 175 -3.46 5.36 -13.05
N VAL A 176 -2.19 5.34 -12.62
CA VAL A 176 -1.43 4.13 -12.34
C VAL A 176 -1.13 4.01 -10.85
N HIS A 177 -1.57 2.92 -10.26
CA HIS A 177 -1.23 2.54 -8.88
C HIS A 177 -0.18 1.42 -8.87
N ALA A 178 0.87 1.54 -8.06
CA ALA A 178 1.89 0.50 -7.91
C ALA A 178 1.73 -0.23 -6.56
N PHE A 179 1.20 -1.47 -6.58
CA PHE A 179 1.01 -2.28 -5.38
C PHE A 179 2.33 -2.63 -4.69
N GLY A 180 2.37 -2.43 -3.37
CA GLY A 180 3.50 -2.78 -2.52
C GLY A 180 4.79 -2.02 -2.82
N MET A 181 4.70 -0.81 -3.34
CA MET A 181 5.82 0.03 -3.76
C MET A 181 6.03 1.21 -2.80
N ALA A 182 7.10 1.14 -2.00
CA ALA A 182 7.50 2.23 -1.11
C ALA A 182 8.87 2.84 -1.46
N SER A 183 9.42 2.48 -2.62
CA SER A 183 10.74 2.95 -3.04
C SER A 183 10.67 4.35 -3.63
N ILE A 184 10.83 5.37 -2.80
CA ILE A 184 10.83 6.78 -3.24
C ILE A 184 11.75 7.03 -4.44
N PRO A 185 12.99 6.49 -4.51
CA PRO A 185 13.84 6.68 -5.69
C PRO A 185 13.21 6.15 -6.98
N LEU A 186 12.53 5.00 -6.95
CA LEU A 186 11.84 4.47 -8.12
C LEU A 186 10.60 5.30 -8.46
N LEU A 187 9.81 5.70 -7.47
CA LEU A 187 8.64 6.54 -7.67
C LEU A 187 8.99 7.92 -8.26
N LYS A 188 10.10 8.51 -7.86
CA LYS A 188 10.62 9.74 -8.47
C LYS A 188 11.10 9.57 -9.91
N ARG A 189 11.65 8.40 -10.23
CA ARG A 189 12.12 8.09 -11.57
C ARG A 189 10.97 7.79 -12.54
N PHE A 190 9.99 7.03 -12.10
CA PHE A 190 8.86 6.58 -12.91
C PHE A 190 7.60 7.41 -12.64
N THR A 191 7.60 8.63 -13.17
CA THR A 191 6.57 9.66 -12.92
C THR A 191 5.20 9.36 -13.50
N PHE A 192 5.04 8.26 -14.24
CA PHE A 192 3.74 7.78 -14.69
C PHE A 192 2.95 7.07 -13.56
N ILE A 193 3.60 6.79 -12.41
CA ILE A 193 2.94 6.21 -11.25
C ILE A 193 2.32 7.34 -10.41
N ASP A 194 1.01 7.37 -10.30
CA ASP A 194 0.27 8.41 -9.58
C ASP A 194 0.07 8.07 -8.10
N SER A 195 0.12 6.78 -7.76
CA SER A 195 -0.05 6.34 -6.39
C SER A 195 0.63 5.00 -6.11
N SER A 196 0.91 4.76 -4.85
CA SER A 196 1.37 3.44 -4.39
C SER A 196 0.93 3.15 -2.96
N ASP A 197 1.11 1.92 -2.53
CA ASP A 197 0.89 1.48 -1.17
C ASP A 197 2.07 0.72 -0.60
N ALA A 198 2.09 0.57 0.70
CA ALA A 198 2.91 -0.41 1.39
C ALA A 198 2.36 -0.75 2.77
N SER A 199 2.65 -1.95 3.25
CA SER A 199 2.45 -2.39 4.63
C SER A 199 3.75 -2.39 5.45
N SER A 200 4.88 -2.06 4.82
CA SER A 200 6.20 -2.11 5.47
C SER A 200 6.40 -1.08 6.59
N TRP A 201 5.57 -0.05 6.66
CA TRP A 201 5.52 0.89 7.79
C TRP A 201 5.14 0.23 9.12
N LEU A 202 4.47 -0.94 9.08
CA LEU A 202 4.10 -1.73 10.26
C LEU A 202 5.27 -2.52 10.87
N TYR A 203 6.34 -2.77 10.12
CA TYR A 203 7.43 -3.63 10.59
C TYR A 203 8.26 -2.99 11.71
N PRO A 204 8.75 -1.73 11.59
CA PRO A 204 9.56 -1.16 12.66
C PRO A 204 8.87 -1.19 14.03
N PRO A 205 7.60 -0.74 14.18
CA PRO A 205 6.90 -0.81 15.47
C PRO A 205 6.76 -2.22 16.03
N LYS A 206 6.50 -3.21 15.17
CA LYS A 206 6.36 -4.62 15.55
C LYS A 206 7.62 -5.18 16.20
N TYR A 207 8.79 -4.71 15.76
CA TYR A 207 10.09 -5.13 16.28
C TYR A 207 10.71 -4.09 17.22
N ALA A 208 9.87 -3.35 17.94
CA ALA A 208 10.27 -2.30 18.87
C ALA A 208 11.18 -1.23 18.27
N ARG A 209 11.00 -0.89 17.00
CA ARG A 209 11.76 0.13 16.29
C ARG A 209 10.88 1.26 15.81
N ILE A 210 11.50 2.41 15.61
CA ILE A 210 10.95 3.53 14.84
C ILE A 210 11.98 4.00 13.81
N GLN A 211 11.49 4.64 12.76
CA GLN A 211 12.33 5.39 11.82
C GLN A 211 12.28 6.87 12.17
N THR A 212 13.42 7.54 12.10
CA THR A 212 13.59 8.97 12.40
C THR A 212 14.46 9.64 11.34
N ILE A 213 14.34 10.94 11.19
CA ILE A 213 15.22 11.74 10.30
C ILE A 213 16.60 11.92 10.95
N SER A 214 16.63 12.23 12.25
CA SER A 214 17.85 12.58 13.00
C SER A 214 18.78 11.40 13.27
N CYS A 215 18.20 10.20 13.54
CA CYS A 215 18.96 9.04 14.02
C CYS A 215 18.84 7.81 13.12
N GLY A 216 18.04 7.87 12.03
CA GLY A 216 17.73 6.69 11.23
C GLY A 216 16.78 5.73 11.96
N GLN A 217 17.13 4.47 12.04
CA GLN A 217 16.35 3.48 12.78
C GLN A 217 16.79 3.41 14.24
N VAL A 218 15.84 3.50 15.18
CA VAL A 218 16.09 3.46 16.63
C VAL A 218 15.29 2.35 17.27
N TYR A 219 15.92 1.61 18.19
CA TYR A 219 15.36 0.47 18.90
C TYR A 219 14.97 0.82 20.34
N PHE A 220 13.77 0.42 20.76
CA PHE A 220 13.17 0.67 22.09
C PHE A 220 12.80 -0.60 22.86
N GLY A 221 13.25 -1.76 22.43
CA GLY A 221 12.94 -3.01 23.11
C GLY A 221 13.87 -3.34 24.28
N SER A 222 13.43 -4.28 25.12
CA SER A 222 14.20 -4.79 26.28
C SER A 222 15.09 -5.98 25.93
N ASP A 223 14.76 -6.76 24.89
CA ASP A 223 15.53 -7.96 24.49
C ASP A 223 16.56 -7.59 23.43
N ARG A 224 17.77 -7.27 23.90
CA ARG A 224 18.85 -6.76 23.06
C ARG A 224 19.78 -7.84 22.51
N GLU A 225 19.69 -9.07 23.02
CA GLU A 225 20.75 -10.05 22.76
C GLU A 225 20.63 -10.75 21.41
N LYS A 226 19.46 -10.77 20.79
CA LYS A 226 19.21 -11.67 19.66
C LYS A 226 19.22 -11.05 18.27
N GLN A 227 19.01 -9.75 18.08
CA GLN A 227 18.81 -9.20 16.74
C GLN A 227 19.12 -7.69 16.55
N VAL A 228 19.69 -7.01 17.53
CA VAL A 228 19.83 -5.55 17.48
C VAL A 228 21.28 -5.14 17.49
N ASN A 229 21.64 -4.30 16.52
CA ASN A 229 22.89 -3.54 16.64
C ASN A 229 22.78 -2.67 17.91
N LYS A 230 23.74 -2.83 18.83
CA LYS A 230 23.75 -2.07 20.09
C LYS A 230 23.75 -0.56 19.88
N ASP A 231 24.29 -0.11 18.75
CA ASP A 231 24.35 1.31 18.37
C ASP A 231 22.98 1.87 17.95
N GLU A 232 21.99 1.02 17.63
CA GLU A 232 20.62 1.43 17.33
C GLU A 232 19.75 1.60 18.58
N ALA A 233 20.18 1.11 19.75
CA ALA A 233 19.40 1.22 20.98
C ALA A 233 19.39 2.67 21.47
N TYR A 234 18.17 3.19 21.77
CA TYR A 234 17.98 4.61 22.13
C TYR A 234 18.85 5.07 23.32
N ASP A 235 19.09 4.18 24.30
CA ASP A 235 19.87 4.45 25.51
C ASP A 235 21.39 4.27 25.30
N ASN A 236 21.82 3.82 24.14
CA ASN A 236 23.22 3.76 23.72
C ASN A 236 23.57 4.88 22.72
N LEU A 237 22.60 5.69 22.34
CA LEU A 237 22.87 6.82 21.44
C LEU A 237 23.81 7.84 22.10
N HIS A 238 24.70 8.40 21.30
CA HIS A 238 25.52 9.52 21.74
C HIS A 238 24.61 10.67 22.23
N PRO A 239 24.96 11.38 23.32
CA PRO A 239 24.09 12.42 23.91
C PRO A 239 23.51 13.43 22.93
N VAL A 240 24.28 13.87 21.94
CA VAL A 240 23.82 14.79 20.88
C VAL A 240 22.71 14.15 20.03
N LYS A 241 22.85 12.87 19.65
CA LYS A 241 21.82 12.16 18.89
C LYS A 241 20.59 11.87 19.73
N LEU A 242 20.77 11.58 21.01
CA LEU A 242 19.65 11.39 21.93
C LEU A 242 18.84 12.67 22.06
N GLN A 243 19.48 13.84 22.17
CA GLN A 243 18.81 15.11 22.19
C GLN A 243 18.07 15.39 20.89
N GLN A 244 18.70 15.16 19.73
CA GLN A 244 18.06 15.29 18.42
C GLN A 244 16.83 14.39 18.28
N LEU A 245 16.90 13.14 18.78
CA LEU A 245 15.77 12.21 18.82
C LEU A 245 14.63 12.78 19.68
N GLN A 246 14.94 13.27 20.88
CA GLN A 246 13.96 13.87 21.78
C GLN A 246 13.27 15.07 21.15
N ASP A 247 14.04 15.97 20.53
CA ASP A 247 13.51 17.15 19.84
C ASP A 247 12.60 16.77 18.66
N GLU A 248 13.01 15.77 17.86
CA GLU A 248 12.21 15.25 16.75
C GLU A 248 10.90 14.62 17.25
N LEU A 249 10.94 13.82 18.31
CA LEU A 249 9.74 13.24 18.93
C LEU A 249 8.83 14.35 19.48
N ALA A 250 9.38 15.28 20.24
CA ALA A 250 8.64 16.39 20.84
C ALA A 250 7.96 17.29 19.80
N SER A 251 8.57 17.47 18.63
CA SER A 251 7.99 18.25 17.52
C SER A 251 6.64 17.71 17.04
N LYS A 252 6.34 16.44 17.33
CA LYS A 252 5.09 15.75 16.96
C LYS A 252 4.28 15.31 18.19
N GLY A 253 4.63 15.83 19.38
CA GLY A 253 3.91 15.55 20.63
C GLY A 253 4.18 14.17 21.24
N PHE A 254 5.34 13.57 20.94
CA PHE A 254 5.76 12.29 21.52
C PHE A 254 6.95 12.47 22.47
N THR A 255 7.08 11.52 23.38
CA THR A 255 8.21 11.39 24.31
C THR A 255 8.96 10.08 24.07
N LEU A 256 10.15 9.93 24.68
CA LEU A 256 10.85 8.63 24.67
C LEU A 256 10.01 7.52 25.32
N ASP A 257 9.27 7.86 26.40
CA ASP A 257 8.43 6.89 27.11
C ASP A 257 7.26 6.39 26.23
N ASP A 258 6.69 7.23 25.38
CA ASP A 258 5.68 6.82 24.41
C ASP A 258 6.23 5.72 23.49
N MET A 259 7.52 5.79 23.14
CA MET A 259 8.16 4.82 22.23
C MET A 259 8.37 3.45 22.86
N MET A 260 8.16 3.28 24.17
CA MET A 260 8.13 1.95 24.81
C MET A 260 6.89 1.15 24.39
N GLY A 261 5.79 1.83 24.04
CA GLY A 261 4.54 1.22 23.61
C GLY A 261 4.44 0.99 22.11
N ASN A 262 4.01 -0.23 21.70
CA ASN A 262 3.85 -0.56 20.27
C ASN A 262 2.82 0.35 19.55
N ALA A 263 1.71 0.70 20.21
CA ALA A 263 0.69 1.57 19.64
C ALA A 263 1.28 2.94 19.29
N LYS A 264 1.98 3.56 20.21
CA LYS A 264 2.61 4.87 20.01
C LYS A 264 3.72 4.86 18.97
N ARG A 265 4.53 3.79 18.90
CA ARG A 265 5.49 3.60 17.79
C ARG A 265 4.77 3.52 16.43
N SER A 266 3.62 2.87 16.38
CA SER A 266 2.82 2.79 15.15
C SER A 266 2.25 4.14 14.75
N ASP A 267 1.74 4.92 15.70
CA ASP A 267 1.26 6.28 15.47
C ASP A 267 2.39 7.19 14.96
N TRP A 268 3.56 7.14 15.60
CA TRP A 268 4.75 7.82 15.12
C TRP A 268 5.12 7.45 13.69
N GLN A 269 5.12 6.15 13.38
CA GLN A 269 5.53 5.65 12.07
C GLN A 269 4.61 6.12 10.95
N ILE A 270 3.31 6.29 11.22
CA ILE A 270 2.36 6.88 10.27
C ILE A 270 2.76 8.32 9.96
N LEU A 271 2.97 9.15 10.99
CA LEU A 271 3.35 10.56 10.81
C LEU A 271 4.69 10.71 10.09
N PHE A 272 5.67 9.87 10.45
CA PHE A 272 6.98 9.85 9.80
C PHE A 272 6.85 9.53 8.29
N TRP A 273 6.07 8.49 7.93
CA TRP A 273 5.91 8.11 6.53
C TRP A 273 5.10 9.14 5.75
N LYS A 274 4.04 9.68 6.34
CA LYS A 274 3.26 10.77 5.75
C LYS A 274 4.17 11.92 5.36
N GLU A 275 4.89 12.50 6.33
CA GLU A 275 5.80 13.63 6.10
C GLU A 275 6.89 13.31 5.07
N LYS A 276 7.45 12.11 5.15
CA LYS A 276 8.49 11.67 4.21
C LYS A 276 7.97 11.62 2.78
N PHE A 277 6.79 11.04 2.56
CA PHE A 277 6.21 10.98 1.21
C PHE A 277 5.75 12.34 0.71
N GLU A 278 5.15 13.17 1.55
CA GLU A 278 4.77 14.54 1.19
C GLU A 278 5.98 15.37 0.79
N LYS A 279 7.04 15.35 1.58
CA LYS A 279 8.28 16.08 1.29
C LYS A 279 8.97 15.58 0.02
N GLU A 280 9.05 14.28 -0.17
CA GLU A 280 9.83 13.66 -1.24
C GLU A 280 9.08 13.60 -2.57
N MET A 281 7.76 13.51 -2.55
CA MET A 281 6.91 13.40 -3.74
C MET A 281 6.22 14.71 -4.13
N GLY A 282 6.44 15.79 -3.38
CA GLY A 282 6.04 17.15 -3.78
C GLY A 282 4.57 17.48 -3.49
N LYS A 283 4.07 17.10 -2.31
CA LYS A 283 2.83 17.67 -1.77
C LYS A 283 3.09 18.95 -1.02
#